data_42b508bd0d75656d7c328dd788ebe212
#
_entry.id   42b508bd0d75656d7c328dd788ebe212
#
_cell.length_a   1.000
_cell.length_b   1.000
_cell.length_c   1.000
_cell.angle_alpha   90.00
_cell.angle_beta   90.00
_cell.angle_gamma   90.00
#
_symmetry.space_group_name_H-M   'P 1'
#
loop_
_entity.id
_entity.type
_entity.pdbx_description
1 polymer ?
#
loop_
_entity_poly.entity_id
_entity_poly.type
_entity_poly.pdbx_seq_one_letter_code
_entity_poly.pdbx_strand_id
1 'polypeptide(L)'
;MKVIQRLQRFWRTNRELWVCALLGAFTFIYIYGVHVLDPSYTDWLLTSVDGDLTQHYLGWKFYRHAGWDFPFGMMDTLAYPNRTSVIFTDSIPLFAFGFKLIRFLLPARFQYFGWFGLLCFMLQGALGAGLAKKYTGNRFGTVAGGMFFVLSPVFIDRMYWMTALAAHFLCLLGLWFLVYYEETYRETKKAVTGWGLLGMLCAVIHLY
;
A
#
# COMPACT_ATOMS: atom_id res chain seq x y z
N MET A 1 -7.97 32.02 3.68
CA MET A 1 -6.57 32.47 3.44
C MET A 1 -5.53 31.66 4.22
N LYS A 2 -5.60 31.52 5.55
CA LYS A 2 -4.57 30.82 6.36
C LYS A 2 -4.34 29.33 6.00
N VAL A 3 -5.40 28.60 5.59
CA VAL A 3 -5.29 27.16 5.22
C VAL A 3 -4.52 26.99 3.90
N ILE A 4 -4.84 27.81 2.90
CA ILE A 4 -4.17 27.75 1.58
C ILE A 4 -2.68 28.10 1.73
N GLN A 5 -2.33 29.10 2.53
CA GLN A 5 -0.94 29.47 2.79
C GLN A 5 -0.18 28.38 3.55
N ARG A 6 -0.83 27.65 4.50
CA ARG A 6 -0.23 26.49 5.18
C ARG A 6 0.02 25.34 4.20
N LEU A 7 -0.94 25.04 3.34
CA LEU A 7 -0.80 24.02 2.29
C LEU A 7 0.34 24.39 1.32
N GLN A 8 0.38 25.61 0.82
CA GLN A 8 1.45 26.06 -0.09
C GLN A 8 2.83 25.97 0.57
N ARG A 9 2.94 26.33 1.87
CA ARG A 9 4.17 26.20 2.63
C ARG A 9 4.57 24.73 2.78
N PHE A 10 3.62 23.87 3.15
CA PHE A 10 3.85 22.42 3.25
C PHE A 10 4.36 21.83 1.93
N TRP A 11 3.73 22.16 0.79
CA TRP A 11 4.14 21.73 -0.54
C TRP A 11 5.56 22.22 -0.90
N ARG A 12 5.87 23.47 -0.62
CA ARG A 12 7.20 24.04 -0.90
C ARG A 12 8.30 23.42 -0.03
N THR A 13 8.00 23.12 1.23
CA THR A 13 8.98 22.57 2.18
C THR A 13 9.29 21.11 1.93
N ASN A 14 8.35 20.37 1.30
CA ASN A 14 8.44 18.93 1.09
C ASN A 14 8.50 18.54 -0.41
N ARG A 15 9.06 19.39 -1.26
CA ARG A 15 9.16 19.14 -2.70
C ARG A 15 9.87 17.82 -3.03
N GLU A 16 10.93 17.50 -2.31
CA GLU A 16 11.74 16.30 -2.51
C GLU A 16 10.90 15.02 -2.28
N LEU A 17 10.00 15.03 -1.30
CA LEU A 17 9.09 13.90 -1.03
C LEU A 17 8.14 13.67 -2.22
N TRP A 18 7.59 14.74 -2.76
CA TRP A 18 6.70 14.66 -3.93
C TRP A 18 7.46 14.20 -5.19
N VAL A 19 8.67 14.71 -5.38
CA VAL A 19 9.55 14.24 -6.48
C VAL A 19 9.79 12.75 -6.34
N CYS A 20 10.12 12.25 -5.15
CA CYS A 20 10.35 10.82 -4.94
C CYS A 20 9.06 9.99 -5.07
N ALA A 21 7.89 10.52 -4.70
CA ALA A 21 6.61 9.86 -4.97
C ALA A 21 6.37 9.72 -6.48
N LEU A 22 6.60 10.77 -7.25
CA LEU A 22 6.46 10.73 -8.72
C LEU A 22 7.50 9.82 -9.38
N LEU A 23 8.73 9.83 -8.90
CA LEU A 23 9.77 8.91 -9.37
C LEU A 23 9.41 7.46 -9.02
N GLY A 24 8.82 7.21 -7.84
CA GLY A 24 8.28 5.91 -7.47
C GLY A 24 7.18 5.46 -8.42
N ALA A 25 6.21 6.36 -8.74
CA ALA A 25 5.17 6.07 -9.73
C ALA A 25 5.76 5.78 -11.12
N PHE A 26 6.75 6.57 -11.55
CA PHE A 26 7.44 6.33 -12.81
C PHE A 26 8.17 4.98 -12.82
N THR A 27 8.88 4.64 -11.74
CA THR A 27 9.58 3.35 -11.59
C THR A 27 8.58 2.19 -11.67
N PHE A 28 7.42 2.30 -11.00
CA PHE A 28 6.36 1.30 -11.08
C PHE A 28 5.89 1.08 -12.52
N ILE A 29 5.54 2.17 -13.22
CA ILE A 29 5.07 2.11 -14.61
C ILE A 29 6.15 1.57 -15.55
N TYR A 30 7.41 1.95 -15.33
CA TYR A 30 8.54 1.48 -16.14
C TYR A 30 8.78 -0.02 -16.02
N ILE A 31 8.64 -0.56 -14.80
CA ILE A 31 8.92 -1.99 -14.53
C ILE A 31 7.73 -2.87 -14.94
N TYR A 32 6.50 -2.49 -14.55
CA TYR A 32 5.32 -3.35 -14.69
C TYR A 32 4.42 -2.97 -15.86
N GLY A 33 4.63 -1.82 -16.45
CA GLY A 33 3.80 -1.28 -17.53
C GLY A 33 2.52 -0.59 -17.02
N VAL A 34 1.99 0.31 -17.84
CA VAL A 34 0.76 1.06 -17.54
C VAL A 34 -0.49 0.17 -17.54
N HIS A 35 -0.44 -0.94 -18.27
CA HIS A 35 -1.58 -1.86 -18.43
C HIS A 35 -2.01 -2.54 -17.12
N VAL A 36 -1.09 -2.70 -16.15
CA VAL A 36 -1.45 -3.24 -14.82
C VAL A 36 -2.37 -2.31 -14.02
N LEU A 37 -2.48 -1.04 -14.43
CA LEU A 37 -3.40 -0.06 -13.84
C LEU A 37 -4.83 -0.16 -14.40
N ASP A 38 -5.01 -0.87 -15.51
CA ASP A 38 -6.36 -1.16 -16.01
C ASP A 38 -7.07 -2.11 -15.04
N PRO A 39 -8.18 -1.67 -14.43
CA PRO A 39 -8.91 -2.50 -13.47
C PRO A 39 -9.51 -3.77 -14.08
N SER A 40 -9.63 -3.83 -15.40
CA SER A 40 -10.17 -4.99 -16.13
C SER A 40 -9.08 -5.95 -16.59
N TYR A 41 -7.81 -5.53 -16.57
CA TYR A 41 -6.68 -6.37 -16.98
C TYR A 41 -6.24 -7.26 -15.81
N THR A 42 -6.55 -8.54 -15.90
CA THR A 42 -6.30 -9.54 -14.84
C THR A 42 -5.32 -10.62 -15.23
N ASP A 43 -4.83 -10.64 -16.47
CA ASP A 43 -4.01 -11.73 -16.98
C ASP A 43 -2.67 -11.83 -16.23
N TRP A 44 -2.08 -10.70 -15.84
CA TRP A 44 -0.85 -10.69 -15.04
C TRP A 44 -1.02 -11.29 -13.63
N LEU A 45 -2.26 -11.27 -13.08
CA LEU A 45 -2.60 -11.87 -11.79
C LEU A 45 -2.82 -13.39 -11.88
N LEU A 46 -3.02 -13.90 -13.08
CA LEU A 46 -3.37 -15.30 -13.34
C LEU A 46 -2.25 -16.05 -14.08
N THR A 47 -1.05 -15.50 -14.13
CA THR A 47 0.09 -16.07 -14.85
C THR A 47 0.62 -17.38 -14.26
N SER A 48 0.41 -17.60 -12.96
CA SER A 48 0.82 -18.82 -12.25
C SER A 48 -0.37 -19.38 -11.49
N VAL A 49 -0.81 -20.57 -11.86
CA VAL A 49 -1.95 -21.26 -11.21
C VAL A 49 -1.66 -21.56 -9.74
N ASP A 50 -0.40 -21.81 -9.41
CA ASP A 50 0.05 -22.17 -8.05
C ASP A 50 0.74 -20.98 -7.32
N GLY A 51 0.64 -19.76 -7.86
CA GLY A 51 1.31 -18.59 -7.31
C GLY A 51 0.44 -17.78 -6.34
N ASP A 52 1.09 -17.15 -5.38
CA ASP A 52 0.45 -16.28 -4.37
C ASP A 52 -0.35 -15.14 -5.03
N LEU A 53 0.14 -14.60 -6.14
CA LEU A 53 -0.53 -13.54 -6.87
C LEU A 53 -1.93 -13.95 -7.35
N THR A 54 -2.06 -15.19 -7.87
CA THR A 54 -3.34 -15.77 -8.26
C THR A 54 -4.25 -15.97 -7.04
N GLN A 55 -3.71 -16.45 -5.93
CA GLN A 55 -4.44 -16.59 -4.67
C GLN A 55 -5.01 -15.25 -4.18
N HIS A 56 -4.22 -14.18 -4.23
CA HIS A 56 -4.67 -12.83 -3.85
C HIS A 56 -5.89 -12.38 -4.67
N TYR A 57 -5.82 -12.56 -5.99
CA TYR A 57 -6.92 -12.17 -6.87
C TYR A 57 -8.14 -13.07 -6.72
N LEU A 58 -7.96 -14.37 -6.60
CA LEU A 58 -9.08 -15.31 -6.39
C LEU A 58 -9.75 -15.06 -5.04
N GLY A 59 -8.98 -14.82 -3.98
CA GLY A 59 -9.52 -14.42 -2.67
C GLY A 59 -10.43 -13.21 -2.76
N TRP A 60 -10.01 -12.16 -3.48
CA TRP A 60 -10.87 -11.01 -3.78
C TRP A 60 -12.12 -11.41 -4.57
N LYS A 61 -12.00 -12.24 -5.62
CA LYS A 61 -13.13 -12.69 -6.43
C LYS A 61 -14.16 -13.43 -5.61
N PHE A 62 -13.76 -14.36 -4.76
CA PHE A 62 -14.67 -15.07 -3.86
C PHE A 62 -15.29 -14.12 -2.83
N TYR A 63 -14.47 -13.28 -2.19
CA TYR A 63 -14.97 -12.34 -1.19
C TYR A 63 -15.94 -11.32 -1.77
N ARG A 64 -15.73 -10.84 -2.98
CA ARG A 64 -16.63 -9.93 -3.68
C ARG A 64 -18.07 -10.50 -3.79
N HIS A 65 -18.19 -11.80 -4.04
CA HIS A 65 -19.47 -12.48 -4.25
C HIS A 65 -20.08 -13.06 -2.97
N ALA A 66 -19.30 -13.25 -1.92
CA ALA A 66 -19.77 -13.74 -0.63
C ALA A 66 -20.79 -12.76 0.01
N GLY A 67 -21.58 -13.26 0.95
CA GLY A 67 -22.44 -12.46 1.81
C GLY A 67 -21.66 -11.49 2.70
N TRP A 68 -22.38 -10.72 3.51
CA TRP A 68 -21.84 -9.94 4.62
C TRP A 68 -22.07 -10.74 5.91
N ASP A 69 -21.05 -11.45 6.35
CA ASP A 69 -21.07 -12.27 7.54
C ASP A 69 -20.22 -11.70 8.67
N PHE A 70 -20.49 -12.13 9.87
CA PHE A 70 -19.67 -11.84 11.03
C PHE A 70 -18.89 -13.10 11.46
N PRO A 71 -17.58 -13.00 11.78
CA PRO A 71 -16.70 -11.81 11.70
C PRO A 71 -16.56 -11.27 10.27
N PHE A 72 -16.38 -9.93 10.14
CA PHE A 72 -16.22 -9.31 8.83
C PHE A 72 -15.03 -9.92 8.09
N GLY A 73 -15.19 -10.09 6.78
CA GLY A 73 -14.15 -10.69 5.93
C GLY A 73 -14.36 -12.18 5.69
N MET A 74 -15.28 -12.83 6.37
CA MET A 74 -15.58 -14.25 6.14
C MET A 74 -16.21 -14.48 4.76
N MET A 75 -15.91 -15.63 4.19
CA MET A 75 -16.50 -16.16 2.96
C MET A 75 -16.72 -17.67 3.08
N ASP A 76 -17.90 -18.10 2.69
CA ASP A 76 -18.38 -19.47 2.73
C ASP A 76 -18.16 -20.20 1.40
N THR A 77 -17.87 -19.46 0.35
CA THR A 77 -17.66 -19.97 -1.01
C THR A 77 -16.27 -20.50 -1.27
N LEU A 78 -15.30 -20.18 -0.41
CA LEU A 78 -13.93 -20.69 -0.45
C LEU A 78 -13.70 -21.62 0.76
N ALA A 79 -12.99 -22.74 0.53
CA ALA A 79 -12.67 -23.77 1.55
C ALA A 79 -13.92 -24.53 2.10
N TYR A 80 -14.96 -24.72 1.30
CA TYR A 80 -16.16 -25.48 1.68
C TYR A 80 -15.80 -26.92 2.14
N PRO A 81 -16.45 -27.45 3.20
CA PRO A 81 -17.52 -26.87 4.01
C PRO A 81 -17.04 -25.92 5.09
N ASN A 82 -15.75 -25.80 5.31
CA ASN A 82 -15.18 -24.83 6.23
C ASN A 82 -15.25 -23.44 5.61
N ARG A 83 -15.28 -22.42 6.47
CA ARG A 83 -15.24 -21.02 6.05
C ARG A 83 -13.81 -20.50 6.15
N THR A 84 -13.46 -19.53 5.33
CA THR A 84 -12.18 -18.81 5.45
C THR A 84 -12.40 -17.30 5.42
N SER A 85 -11.36 -16.54 5.68
CA SER A 85 -11.43 -15.08 5.64
C SER A 85 -10.55 -14.53 4.51
N VAL A 86 -10.97 -13.40 3.93
CA VAL A 86 -10.20 -12.63 2.94
C VAL A 86 -8.83 -12.21 3.47
N ILE A 87 -8.66 -12.16 4.79
CA ILE A 87 -7.37 -11.88 5.45
C ILE A 87 -6.34 -12.95 5.10
N PHE A 88 -6.74 -14.23 5.07
CA PHE A 88 -5.85 -15.37 4.79
C PHE A 88 -5.57 -15.60 3.30
N THR A 89 -6.14 -14.79 2.43
CA THR A 89 -5.89 -14.86 1.00
C THR A 89 -5.01 -13.71 0.48
N ASP A 90 -4.48 -12.90 1.39
CA ASP A 90 -3.62 -11.74 1.11
C ASP A 90 -4.19 -10.76 0.07
N SER A 91 -5.54 -10.70 0.03
CA SER A 91 -6.27 -9.87 -0.92
C SER A 91 -6.35 -8.40 -0.48
N ILE A 92 -5.42 -7.94 0.37
CA ILE A 92 -5.35 -6.57 0.90
C ILE A 92 -6.73 -6.17 1.48
N PRO A 93 -7.10 -6.67 2.67
CA PRO A 93 -8.44 -6.51 3.24
C PRO A 93 -9.00 -5.09 3.20
N LEU A 94 -8.15 -4.07 3.41
CA LEU A 94 -8.53 -2.66 3.33
C LEU A 94 -9.20 -2.32 1.98
N PHE A 95 -8.59 -2.75 0.88
CA PHE A 95 -9.12 -2.52 -0.47
C PHE A 95 -10.29 -3.45 -0.77
N ALA A 96 -10.19 -4.72 -0.34
CA ALA A 96 -11.25 -5.69 -0.52
C ALA A 96 -12.56 -5.25 0.13
N PHE A 97 -12.52 -4.76 1.37
CA PHE A 97 -13.69 -4.20 2.07
C PHE A 97 -14.25 -2.98 1.34
N GLY A 98 -13.39 -2.02 0.98
CA GLY A 98 -13.79 -0.79 0.30
C GLY A 98 -14.49 -1.08 -1.04
N PHE A 99 -13.87 -1.91 -1.88
CA PHE A 99 -14.45 -2.24 -3.18
C PHE A 99 -15.66 -3.18 -3.11
N LYS A 100 -15.79 -4.00 -2.05
CA LYS A 100 -17.00 -4.82 -1.84
C LYS A 100 -18.24 -3.95 -1.58
N LEU A 101 -18.09 -2.78 -0.93
CA LEU A 101 -19.21 -1.84 -0.71
C LEU A 101 -19.83 -1.36 -2.03
N ILE A 102 -19.00 -1.16 -3.05
CA ILE A 102 -19.41 -0.68 -4.36
C ILE A 102 -19.40 -1.77 -5.44
N ARG A 103 -19.41 -3.05 -5.04
CA ARG A 103 -19.24 -4.20 -5.94
C ARG A 103 -20.19 -4.24 -7.13
N PHE A 104 -21.38 -3.66 -6.98
CA PHE A 104 -22.41 -3.61 -8.03
C PHE A 104 -22.08 -2.63 -9.16
N LEU A 105 -21.17 -1.68 -8.93
CA LEU A 105 -20.68 -0.74 -9.95
C LEU A 105 -19.45 -1.25 -10.70
N LEU A 106 -18.81 -2.31 -10.19
CA LEU A 106 -17.53 -2.79 -10.71
C LEU A 106 -17.74 -3.80 -11.83
N PRO A 107 -16.90 -3.78 -12.88
CA PRO A 107 -16.96 -4.77 -13.96
C PRO A 107 -16.74 -6.21 -13.44
N ALA A 108 -17.16 -7.22 -14.19
CA ALA A 108 -17.03 -8.62 -13.80
C ALA A 108 -15.55 -9.02 -13.53
N ARG A 109 -14.64 -8.54 -14.38
CA ARG A 109 -13.20 -8.65 -14.17
C ARG A 109 -12.70 -7.35 -13.57
N PHE A 110 -12.59 -7.27 -12.26
CA PHE A 110 -12.10 -6.10 -11.56
C PHE A 110 -10.94 -6.46 -10.64
N GLN A 111 -9.86 -5.71 -10.74
CA GLN A 111 -8.69 -5.80 -9.86
C GLN A 111 -8.28 -4.40 -9.38
N TYR A 112 -7.71 -4.32 -8.20
CA TYR A 112 -7.14 -3.11 -7.59
C TYR A 112 -5.66 -3.25 -7.25
N PHE A 113 -5.07 -4.39 -7.53
CA PHE A 113 -3.69 -4.72 -7.16
C PHE A 113 -2.67 -3.82 -7.85
N GLY A 114 -2.93 -3.44 -9.10
CA GLY A 114 -2.10 -2.47 -9.81
C GLY A 114 -2.12 -1.09 -9.16
N TRP A 115 -3.28 -0.61 -8.72
CA TRP A 115 -3.39 0.66 -8.00
C TRP A 115 -2.73 0.62 -6.63
N PHE A 116 -2.87 -0.50 -5.92
CA PHE A 116 -2.17 -0.71 -4.66
C PHE A 116 -0.66 -0.69 -4.84
N GLY A 117 -0.13 -1.38 -5.85
CA GLY A 117 1.30 -1.39 -6.17
C GLY A 117 1.82 0.02 -6.50
N LEU A 118 1.10 0.76 -7.35
CA LEU A 118 1.43 2.16 -7.64
C LEU A 118 1.51 2.99 -6.35
N LEU A 119 0.51 2.86 -5.47
CA LEU A 119 0.48 3.54 -4.18
C LEU A 119 1.68 3.15 -3.30
N CYS A 120 2.03 1.86 -3.24
CA CYS A 120 3.19 1.37 -2.50
C CYS A 120 4.48 2.04 -2.99
N PHE A 121 4.72 2.12 -4.30
CA PHE A 121 5.90 2.74 -4.88
C PHE A 121 5.97 4.25 -4.60
N MET A 122 4.84 4.95 -4.70
CA MET A 122 4.75 6.38 -4.38
C MET A 122 5.05 6.64 -2.89
N LEU A 123 4.44 5.87 -2.00
CA LEU A 123 4.63 6.02 -0.55
C LEU A 123 6.03 5.61 -0.12
N GLN A 124 6.59 4.55 -0.70
CA GLN A 124 7.95 4.11 -0.46
C GLN A 124 8.96 5.22 -0.77
N GLY A 125 8.82 5.87 -1.94
CA GLY A 125 9.67 7.00 -2.33
C GLY A 125 9.50 8.21 -1.41
N ALA A 126 8.26 8.60 -1.14
CA ALA A 126 7.96 9.76 -0.29
C ALA A 126 8.48 9.60 1.14
N LEU A 127 8.18 8.45 1.78
CA LEU A 127 8.60 8.18 3.16
C LEU A 127 10.10 7.96 3.26
N GLY A 128 10.69 7.25 2.29
CA GLY A 128 12.15 7.08 2.20
C GLY A 128 12.88 8.42 2.09
N ALA A 129 12.37 9.33 1.22
CA ALA A 129 12.90 10.68 1.12
C ALA A 129 12.71 11.47 2.42
N GLY A 130 11.57 11.31 3.09
CA GLY A 130 11.32 11.93 4.39
C GLY A 130 12.33 11.51 5.46
N LEU A 131 12.65 10.22 5.53
CA LEU A 131 13.69 9.70 6.42
C LEU A 131 15.08 10.22 6.03
N ALA A 132 15.45 10.14 4.75
CA ALA A 132 16.74 10.61 4.26
C ALA A 132 16.94 12.10 4.52
N LYS A 133 15.90 12.92 4.40
CA LYS A 133 15.93 14.36 4.63
C LYS A 133 16.42 14.74 6.02
N LYS A 134 16.12 13.92 7.02
CA LYS A 134 16.56 14.15 8.40
C LYS A 134 18.09 14.12 8.54
N TYR A 135 18.78 13.33 7.72
CA TYR A 135 20.20 13.02 7.87
C TYR A 135 21.09 13.62 6.78
N THR A 136 20.56 13.93 5.61
CA THR A 136 21.40 14.34 4.46
C THR A 136 21.65 15.83 4.35
N GLY A 137 20.79 16.67 4.89
CA GLY A 137 20.93 18.12 4.87
C GLY A 137 20.90 18.79 3.48
N ASN A 138 20.80 18.00 2.38
CA ASN A 138 20.75 18.50 1.01
C ASN A 138 19.73 17.77 0.16
N ARG A 139 19.30 18.40 -0.94
CA ARG A 139 18.23 17.88 -1.79
C ARG A 139 18.62 16.62 -2.56
N PHE A 140 19.85 16.57 -3.04
CA PHE A 140 20.33 15.41 -3.79
C PHE A 140 20.36 14.17 -2.91
N GLY A 141 20.93 14.24 -1.71
CA GLY A 141 20.94 13.14 -0.76
C GLY A 141 19.54 12.71 -0.34
N THR A 142 18.60 13.67 -0.19
CA THR A 142 17.19 13.37 0.12
C THR A 142 16.54 12.53 -1.00
N VAL A 143 16.72 12.95 -2.26
CA VAL A 143 16.15 12.23 -3.41
C VAL A 143 16.84 10.88 -3.61
N ALA A 144 18.16 10.83 -3.54
CA ALA A 144 18.92 9.58 -3.66
C ALA A 144 18.50 8.58 -2.57
N GLY A 145 18.36 9.03 -1.33
CA GLY A 145 17.89 8.19 -0.23
C GLY A 145 16.46 7.68 -0.44
N GLY A 146 15.54 8.52 -0.93
CA GLY A 146 14.19 8.08 -1.29
C GLY A 146 14.18 7.02 -2.38
N MET A 147 14.99 7.21 -3.43
CA MET A 147 15.11 6.25 -4.53
C MET A 147 15.81 4.95 -4.13
N PHE A 148 16.72 4.99 -3.16
CA PHE A 148 17.33 3.78 -2.60
C PHE A 148 16.26 2.79 -2.08
N PHE A 149 15.22 3.28 -1.41
CA PHE A 149 14.12 2.44 -0.94
C PHE A 149 13.21 1.96 -2.08
N VAL A 150 12.95 2.80 -3.09
CA VAL A 150 12.13 2.43 -4.26
C VAL A 150 12.82 1.38 -5.12
N LEU A 151 14.13 1.50 -5.33
CA LEU A 151 14.91 0.62 -6.19
C LEU A 151 15.41 -0.64 -5.46
N SER A 152 14.93 -0.90 -4.26
CA SER A 152 15.25 -2.14 -3.53
C SER A 152 14.80 -3.37 -4.32
N PRO A 153 15.71 -4.30 -4.67
CA PRO A 153 15.34 -5.51 -5.42
C PRO A 153 14.26 -6.34 -4.73
N VAL A 154 14.34 -6.45 -3.41
CA VAL A 154 13.33 -7.17 -2.61
C VAL A 154 11.95 -6.53 -2.72
N PHE A 155 11.87 -5.20 -2.70
CA PHE A 155 10.61 -4.49 -2.83
C PHE A 155 9.99 -4.67 -4.22
N ILE A 156 10.82 -4.58 -5.27
CA ILE A 156 10.40 -4.80 -6.66
C ILE A 156 9.90 -6.24 -6.84
N ASP A 157 10.70 -7.22 -6.38
CA ASP A 157 10.34 -8.64 -6.48
C ASP A 157 9.02 -8.94 -5.76
N ARG A 158 8.83 -8.44 -4.54
CA ARG A 158 7.59 -8.64 -3.77
C ARG A 158 6.35 -8.10 -4.47
N MET A 159 6.44 -6.97 -5.14
CA MET A 159 5.31 -6.45 -5.90
C MET A 159 4.85 -7.42 -7.00
N TYR A 160 5.77 -8.12 -7.63
CA TYR A 160 5.45 -9.04 -8.72
C TYR A 160 4.89 -10.39 -8.25
N TRP A 161 5.45 -10.96 -7.17
CA TRP A 161 5.05 -12.29 -6.69
C TRP A 161 4.02 -12.26 -5.57
N MET A 162 4.12 -11.28 -4.69
CA MET A 162 3.33 -11.18 -3.46
C MET A 162 2.92 -9.72 -3.22
N THR A 163 2.02 -9.20 -4.03
CA THR A 163 1.63 -7.77 -4.05
C THR A 163 1.26 -7.23 -2.67
N ALA A 164 0.60 -8.01 -1.81
CA ALA A 164 0.26 -7.59 -0.45
C ALA A 164 1.50 -7.27 0.40
N LEU A 165 2.60 -8.02 0.20
CA LEU A 165 3.88 -7.79 0.87
C LEU A 165 4.65 -6.56 0.36
N ALA A 166 4.25 -5.96 -0.77
CA ALA A 166 4.85 -4.70 -1.24
C ALA A 166 4.54 -3.50 -0.34
N ALA A 167 3.77 -3.66 0.73
CA ALA A 167 3.48 -2.59 1.69
C ALA A 167 4.66 -2.20 2.60
N HIS A 168 5.91 -2.24 2.11
CA HIS A 168 7.12 -1.86 2.87
C HIS A 168 7.07 -0.42 3.40
N PHE A 169 6.26 0.44 2.78
CA PHE A 169 6.03 1.80 3.28
C PHE A 169 5.50 1.83 4.73
N LEU A 170 4.84 0.77 5.20
CA LEU A 170 4.40 0.65 6.59
C LEU A 170 5.59 0.57 7.55
N CYS A 171 6.64 -0.17 7.18
CA CYS A 171 7.88 -0.22 7.93
C CYS A 171 8.56 1.17 7.96
N LEU A 172 8.60 1.86 6.80
CA LEU A 172 9.15 3.22 6.73
C LEU A 172 8.34 4.22 7.55
N LEU A 173 7.02 4.06 7.61
CA LEU A 173 6.15 4.89 8.44
C LEU A 173 6.43 4.65 9.94
N GLY A 174 6.64 3.39 10.35
CA GLY A 174 7.08 3.05 11.70
C GLY A 174 8.45 3.66 12.04
N LEU A 175 9.43 3.56 11.13
CA LEU A 175 10.73 4.21 11.28
C LEU A 175 10.59 5.74 11.35
N TRP A 176 9.69 6.32 10.57
CA TRP A 176 9.43 7.74 10.62
C TRP A 176 8.86 8.17 11.97
N PHE A 177 7.94 7.41 12.54
CA PHE A 177 7.45 7.68 13.90
C PHE A 177 8.58 7.65 14.93
N LEU A 178 9.51 6.69 14.84
CA LEU A 178 10.66 6.62 15.74
C LEU A 178 11.58 7.83 15.57
N VAL A 179 11.94 8.19 14.35
CA VAL A 179 12.90 9.26 14.02
C VAL A 179 12.37 10.65 14.41
N TYR A 180 11.07 10.86 14.23
CA TYR A 180 10.42 12.15 14.50
C TYR A 180 9.62 12.16 15.80
N TYR A 181 9.73 11.10 16.61
CA TYR A 181 8.94 10.94 17.83
C TYR A 181 9.09 12.12 18.79
N GLU A 182 10.33 12.55 19.10
CA GLU A 182 10.59 13.66 20.01
C GLU A 182 10.07 14.99 19.50
N GLU A 183 10.01 15.17 18.19
CA GLU A 183 9.55 16.42 17.58
C GLU A 183 8.02 16.48 17.47
N THR A 184 7.37 15.32 17.20
CA THR A 184 5.94 15.26 16.85
C THR A 184 5.06 14.78 18.00
N TYR A 185 5.57 13.92 18.87
CA TYR A 185 4.78 13.20 19.87
C TYR A 185 5.29 13.42 21.31
N ARG A 186 5.52 14.66 21.71
CA ARG A 186 5.80 14.98 23.12
C ARG A 186 4.70 14.50 24.07
N GLU A 187 3.48 14.32 23.59
CA GLU A 187 2.35 13.85 24.37
C GLU A 187 2.15 12.35 24.14
N THR A 188 2.21 11.56 25.22
CA THR A 188 2.00 10.10 25.22
C THR A 188 0.71 9.68 24.48
N LYS A 189 -0.38 10.44 24.61
CA LYS A 189 -1.65 10.15 23.92
C LYS A 189 -1.50 10.17 22.40
N LYS A 190 -0.81 11.15 21.82
CA LYS A 190 -0.59 11.24 20.36
C LYS A 190 0.29 10.10 19.87
N ALA A 191 1.31 9.73 20.65
CA ALA A 191 2.15 8.58 20.34
C ALA A 191 1.34 7.28 20.30
N VAL A 192 0.57 6.98 21.34
CA VAL A 192 -0.27 5.78 21.42
C VAL A 192 -1.27 5.74 20.27
N THR A 193 -1.92 6.88 19.95
CA THR A 193 -2.84 6.96 18.82
C THR A 193 -2.13 6.69 17.50
N GLY A 194 -0.95 7.28 17.26
CA GLY A 194 -0.19 7.10 16.02
C GLY A 194 0.24 5.65 15.81
N TRP A 195 0.81 5.02 16.84
CA TRP A 195 1.18 3.61 16.78
C TRP A 195 -0.03 2.68 16.66
N GLY A 196 -1.13 2.99 17.36
CA GLY A 196 -2.38 2.25 17.25
C GLY A 196 -2.96 2.29 15.83
N LEU A 197 -2.99 3.48 15.20
CA LEU A 197 -3.42 3.63 13.81
C LEU A 197 -2.51 2.88 12.83
N LEU A 198 -1.18 2.92 13.04
CA LEU A 198 -0.25 2.15 12.23
C LEU A 198 -0.51 0.65 12.37
N GLY A 199 -0.67 0.16 13.60
CA GLY A 199 -1.00 -1.25 13.84
C GLY A 199 -2.32 -1.69 13.18
N MET A 200 -3.36 -0.85 13.26
CA MET A 200 -4.62 -1.10 12.54
C MET A 200 -4.41 -1.13 11.02
N LEU A 201 -3.62 -0.20 10.48
CA LEU A 201 -3.33 -0.16 9.05
C LEU A 201 -2.55 -1.41 8.60
N CYS A 202 -1.57 -1.84 9.37
CA CYS A 202 -0.87 -3.11 9.13
C CYS A 202 -1.84 -4.30 9.10
N ALA A 203 -2.71 -4.42 10.10
CA ALA A 203 -3.67 -5.53 10.20
C ALA A 203 -4.67 -5.59 9.04
N VAL A 204 -5.05 -4.45 8.44
CA VAL A 204 -6.01 -4.43 7.32
C VAL A 204 -5.33 -4.42 5.93
N ILE A 205 -4.02 -4.31 5.86
CA ILE A 205 -3.27 -4.46 4.60
C ILE A 205 -2.68 -5.85 4.51
N HIS A 206 -1.88 -6.24 5.52
CA HIS A 206 -1.25 -7.55 5.61
C HIS A 206 -1.03 -7.90 7.08
N LEU A 207 -1.69 -8.96 7.56
CA LEU A 207 -1.75 -9.25 8.99
C LEU A 207 -0.44 -9.82 9.56
N TYR A 208 0.38 -10.49 8.72
CA TYR A 208 1.60 -11.22 9.13
C TYR A 208 2.81 -10.91 8.24
#